data_1745beacc6b156f5231ffaafc4989ea6
#
_entry.id   1745beacc6b156f5231ffaafc4989ea6
#
_cell.length_a   1.000
_cell.length_b   1.000
_cell.length_c   1.000
_cell.angle_alpha   90.00
_cell.angle_beta   90.00
_cell.angle_gamma   90.00
#
_symmetry.space_group_name_H-M   'P 1'
#
loop_
_entity.id
_entity.type
_entity.pdbx_description
1 polymer ?
#
loop_
_entity_poly.entity_id
_entity_poly.type
_entity_poly.pdbx_seq_one_letter_code
_entity_poly.pdbx_strand_id
1 'polypeptide(L)'
;DCEIINALYLQEGPGAVARLNGIFAFALWDEHRQRLVVARDPLGVCPLYWGHDGDGRLWVASEMKALARHCPDVAVFPPGHVFDSATGALVRFHARAWRDHDATLGATVAPAELREALERAVHRQLMTDVPYGVLLSGGLDSSLVAACAARFARRRVEEDDGAEAWYPRLHSFAIGLPGSPDLSA
;
A
#
# COMPACT_ATOMS: atom_id res chain seq x y z
N ASP A 1 6.04 -6.62 -10.49
CA ASP A 1 5.52 -6.67 -9.11
C ASP A 1 4.17 -7.38 -9.01
N CYS A 2 3.25 -7.19 -9.95
CA CYS A 2 1.93 -7.85 -9.90
C CYS A 2 1.99 -9.37 -10.05
N GLU A 3 2.99 -9.92 -10.68
CA GLU A 3 3.15 -11.39 -10.86
C GLU A 3 3.23 -12.15 -9.55
N ILE A 4 3.79 -11.53 -8.51
CA ILE A 4 3.91 -12.17 -7.19
C ILE A 4 2.56 -12.52 -6.59
N ILE A 5 1.51 -11.74 -6.86
CA ILE A 5 0.14 -12.00 -6.39
C ILE A 5 -0.34 -13.34 -6.94
N ASN A 6 -0.13 -13.54 -8.24
CA ASN A 6 -0.55 -14.76 -8.93
C ASN A 6 0.26 -15.97 -8.47
N ALA A 7 1.59 -15.82 -8.36
CA ALA A 7 2.48 -16.89 -7.91
C ALA A 7 2.15 -17.37 -6.49
N LEU A 8 1.95 -16.44 -5.56
CA LEU A 8 1.58 -16.76 -4.19
C LEU A 8 0.18 -17.38 -4.10
N TYR A 9 -0.79 -16.85 -4.85
CA TYR A 9 -2.13 -17.43 -4.90
C TYR A 9 -2.12 -18.89 -5.39
N LEU A 10 -1.34 -19.20 -6.42
CA LEU A 10 -1.24 -20.57 -6.94
C LEU A 10 -0.65 -21.54 -5.91
N GLN A 11 0.25 -21.09 -5.05
CA GLN A 11 0.88 -21.90 -4.03
C GLN A 11 0.03 -22.07 -2.77
N GLU A 12 -0.61 -21.03 -2.30
CA GLU A 12 -1.20 -20.96 -0.95
C GLU A 12 -2.69 -20.57 -0.95
N GLY A 13 -3.25 -20.25 -2.11
CA GLY A 13 -4.65 -19.80 -2.23
C GLY A 13 -4.87 -18.39 -1.68
N PRO A 14 -6.13 -18.02 -1.33
CA PRO A 14 -6.47 -16.65 -0.88
C PRO A 14 -5.76 -16.19 0.38
N GLY A 15 -5.31 -17.11 1.23
CA GLY A 15 -4.54 -16.80 2.45
C GLY A 15 -3.19 -16.15 2.17
N ALA A 16 -2.63 -16.36 0.98
CA ALA A 16 -1.36 -15.78 0.54
C ALA A 16 -1.32 -14.25 0.62
N VAL A 17 -2.48 -13.58 0.58
CA VAL A 17 -2.56 -12.12 0.69
C VAL A 17 -1.90 -11.58 1.97
N ALA A 18 -1.86 -12.35 3.05
CA ALA A 18 -1.23 -11.97 4.30
C ALA A 18 0.31 -11.83 4.21
N ARG A 19 0.92 -12.39 3.17
CA ARG A 19 2.36 -12.30 2.91
C ARG A 19 2.73 -11.09 2.04
N LEU A 20 1.75 -10.47 1.38
CA LEU A 20 2.00 -9.30 0.56
C LEU A 20 2.37 -8.09 1.43
N ASN A 21 3.50 -7.48 1.13
CA ASN A 21 3.96 -6.25 1.75
C ASN A 21 4.06 -5.16 0.69
N GLY A 22 3.03 -4.34 0.58
CA GLY A 22 2.96 -3.31 -0.46
C GLY A 22 1.66 -2.53 -0.44
N ILE A 23 1.51 -1.70 -1.45
CA ILE A 23 0.32 -0.90 -1.74
C ILE A 23 -0.42 -1.61 -2.87
N PHE A 24 -1.61 -2.15 -2.59
CA PHE A 24 -2.34 -2.94 -3.57
C PHE A 24 -3.86 -2.93 -3.36
N ALA A 25 -4.55 -3.07 -4.47
CA ALA A 25 -5.93 -3.50 -4.53
C ALA A 25 -6.07 -4.36 -5.79
N PHE A 26 -6.63 -5.55 -5.67
CA PHE A 26 -6.78 -6.44 -6.82
C PHE A 26 -8.06 -7.26 -6.76
N ALA A 27 -8.49 -7.69 -7.95
CA ALA A 27 -9.46 -8.73 -8.15
C ALA A 27 -8.80 -9.82 -9.02
N LEU A 28 -8.73 -11.04 -8.50
CA LEU A 28 -8.13 -12.20 -9.16
C LEU A 28 -9.22 -13.21 -9.46
N TRP A 29 -9.33 -13.62 -10.72
CA TRP A 29 -10.22 -14.66 -11.16
C TRP A 29 -9.45 -15.96 -11.43
N ASP A 30 -9.82 -17.03 -10.73
CA ASP A 30 -9.32 -18.38 -10.95
C ASP A 30 -10.32 -19.16 -11.81
N GLU A 31 -10.01 -19.28 -13.10
CA GLU A 31 -10.85 -19.96 -14.07
C GLU A 31 -11.04 -21.45 -13.76
N HIS A 32 -10.00 -22.10 -13.26
CA HIS A 32 -10.09 -23.54 -12.95
C HIS A 32 -10.98 -23.83 -11.75
N ARG A 33 -10.94 -22.95 -10.76
CA ARG A 33 -11.74 -23.08 -9.53
C ARG A 33 -13.03 -22.29 -9.57
N GLN A 34 -13.28 -21.53 -10.65
CA GLN A 34 -14.42 -20.62 -10.80
C GLN A 34 -14.58 -19.72 -9.56
N ARG A 35 -13.49 -19.09 -9.18
CA ARG A 35 -13.35 -18.37 -7.90
C ARG A 35 -12.82 -16.95 -8.11
N LEU A 36 -13.50 -15.98 -7.51
CA LEU A 36 -13.05 -14.61 -7.44
C LEU A 36 -12.45 -14.33 -6.07
N VAL A 37 -11.24 -13.79 -6.04
CA VAL A 37 -10.58 -13.28 -4.84
C VAL A 37 -10.37 -11.78 -4.99
N VAL A 38 -10.85 -11.00 -4.03
CA VAL A 38 -10.68 -9.55 -4.00
C VAL A 38 -9.96 -9.17 -2.72
N ALA A 39 -8.92 -8.37 -2.81
CA ALA A 39 -8.16 -7.95 -1.63
C ALA A 39 -7.70 -6.51 -1.74
N ARG A 40 -7.52 -5.89 -0.57
CA ARG A 40 -7.02 -4.51 -0.44
C ARG A 40 -5.96 -4.42 0.63
N ASP A 41 -4.93 -3.62 0.38
CA ASP A 41 -3.80 -3.43 1.29
C ASP A 41 -4.25 -3.00 2.71
N PRO A 42 -3.39 -3.22 3.73
CA PRO A 42 -3.72 -2.96 5.12
C PRO A 42 -4.09 -1.51 5.46
N LEU A 43 -3.57 -0.53 4.70
CA LEU A 43 -3.84 0.89 4.89
C LEU A 43 -5.00 1.39 4.00
N GLY A 44 -5.28 0.66 2.92
CA GLY A 44 -6.25 1.07 1.92
C GLY A 44 -5.74 2.25 1.08
N VAL A 45 -4.44 2.29 0.79
CA VAL A 45 -3.82 3.33 -0.03
C VAL A 45 -4.38 3.27 -1.45
N CYS A 46 -4.45 2.06 -2.05
CA CYS A 46 -5.19 1.89 -3.29
C CYS A 46 -6.69 1.96 -3.02
N PRO A 47 -7.43 2.82 -3.74
CA PRO A 47 -8.88 2.84 -3.63
C PRO A 47 -9.49 1.55 -4.18
N LEU A 48 -10.52 1.04 -3.50
CA LEU A 48 -11.31 -0.11 -3.94
C LEU A 48 -12.72 0.01 -3.41
N TYR A 49 -13.69 -0.15 -4.31
CA TYR A 49 -15.11 -0.13 -4.04
C TYR A 49 -15.76 -1.39 -4.56
N TRP A 50 -16.86 -1.79 -3.95
CA TRP A 50 -17.65 -2.93 -4.36
C TRP A 50 -19.15 -2.68 -4.16
N GLY A 51 -19.95 -3.46 -4.83
CA GLY A 51 -21.41 -3.40 -4.72
C GLY A 51 -22.04 -4.55 -5.50
N HIS A 52 -23.34 -4.70 -5.35
CA HIS A 52 -24.10 -5.68 -6.12
C HIS A 52 -25.10 -4.96 -7.01
N ASP A 53 -25.30 -5.46 -8.22
CA ASP A 53 -26.35 -4.97 -9.10
C ASP A 53 -27.72 -5.57 -8.71
N GLY A 54 -28.78 -5.16 -9.45
CA GLY A 54 -30.14 -5.63 -9.22
C GLY A 54 -30.33 -7.15 -9.41
N ASP A 55 -29.40 -7.82 -10.08
CA ASP A 55 -29.39 -9.28 -10.28
C ASP A 55 -28.51 -10.00 -9.25
N GLY A 56 -27.91 -9.26 -8.30
CA GLY A 56 -27.01 -9.81 -7.27
C GLY A 56 -25.60 -10.10 -7.73
N ARG A 57 -25.19 -9.60 -8.93
CA ARG A 57 -23.81 -9.77 -9.40
C ARG A 57 -22.88 -8.81 -8.67
N LEU A 58 -21.72 -9.31 -8.24
CA LEU A 58 -20.70 -8.52 -7.58
C LEU A 58 -19.94 -7.67 -8.60
N TRP A 59 -19.84 -6.39 -8.32
CA TRP A 59 -19.06 -5.41 -9.05
C TRP A 59 -17.93 -4.89 -8.17
N VAL A 60 -16.75 -4.71 -8.76
CA VAL A 60 -15.55 -4.20 -8.07
C VAL A 60 -14.88 -3.17 -8.96
N ALA A 61 -14.47 -2.03 -8.40
CA ALA A 61 -13.74 -1.00 -9.15
C ALA A 61 -12.87 -0.14 -8.21
N SER A 62 -11.85 0.47 -8.77
CA SER A 62 -11.02 1.45 -8.06
C SER A 62 -11.69 2.82 -7.93
N GLU A 63 -12.76 3.08 -8.67
CA GLU A 63 -13.51 4.34 -8.58
C GLU A 63 -15.00 4.10 -8.40
N MET A 64 -15.60 4.75 -7.41
CA MET A 64 -17.02 4.65 -7.08
C MET A 64 -17.93 5.00 -8.28
N LYS A 65 -17.54 5.98 -9.08
CA LYS A 65 -18.34 6.40 -10.25
C LYS A 65 -18.55 5.29 -11.28
N ALA A 66 -17.62 4.33 -11.35
CA ALA A 66 -17.77 3.17 -12.26
C ALA A 66 -18.88 2.23 -11.82
N LEU A 67 -19.14 2.15 -10.51
CA LEU A 67 -20.18 1.28 -9.93
C LEU A 67 -21.55 1.95 -9.82
N ALA A 68 -21.58 3.27 -9.63
CA ALA A 68 -22.78 4.03 -9.28
C ALA A 68 -23.95 3.90 -10.29
N ARG A 69 -23.65 3.51 -11.54
CA ARG A 69 -24.67 3.29 -12.57
C ARG A 69 -25.26 1.87 -12.56
N HIS A 70 -24.59 0.95 -11.89
CA HIS A 70 -24.92 -0.48 -11.93
C HIS A 70 -25.38 -0.99 -10.57
N CYS A 71 -24.86 -0.43 -9.48
CA CYS A 71 -25.11 -0.88 -8.13
C CYS A 71 -25.93 0.18 -7.38
N PRO A 72 -27.09 -0.18 -6.80
CA PRO A 72 -27.86 0.73 -5.95
C PRO A 72 -27.09 1.13 -4.69
N ASP A 73 -26.31 0.19 -4.14
CA ASP A 73 -25.50 0.40 -2.95
C ASP A 73 -24.03 0.12 -3.27
N VAL A 74 -23.21 1.15 -3.16
CA VAL A 74 -21.76 1.06 -3.33
C VAL A 74 -21.07 1.31 -2.01
N ALA A 75 -20.23 0.38 -1.59
CA ALA A 75 -19.44 0.48 -0.38
C ALA A 75 -17.95 0.54 -0.67
N VAL A 76 -17.20 1.11 0.27
CA VAL A 76 -15.74 1.02 0.28
C VAL A 76 -15.35 -0.41 0.67
N PHE A 77 -14.50 -1.06 -0.14
CA PHE A 77 -13.93 -2.34 0.25
C PHE A 77 -12.98 -2.11 1.44
N PRO A 78 -13.16 -2.82 2.56
CA PRO A 78 -12.43 -2.50 3.78
C PRO A 78 -10.93 -2.81 3.66
N PRO A 79 -10.04 -1.91 4.14
CA PRO A 79 -8.60 -2.14 4.17
C PRO A 79 -8.21 -3.38 5.00
N GLY A 80 -7.18 -4.08 4.57
CA GLY A 80 -6.66 -5.26 5.25
C GLY A 80 -7.60 -6.47 5.22
N HIS A 81 -8.51 -6.52 4.22
CA HIS A 81 -9.45 -7.63 4.04
C HIS A 81 -9.27 -8.33 2.70
N VAL A 82 -9.63 -9.59 2.69
CA VAL A 82 -9.77 -10.42 1.49
C VAL A 82 -11.17 -10.99 1.44
N PHE A 83 -11.80 -10.88 0.29
CA PHE A 83 -13.07 -11.53 -0.04
C PHE A 83 -12.79 -12.74 -0.93
N ASP A 84 -13.53 -13.80 -0.68
CA ASP A 84 -13.44 -15.06 -1.39
C ASP A 84 -14.83 -15.52 -1.82
N SER A 85 -15.09 -15.52 -3.12
CA SER A 85 -16.39 -15.88 -3.66
C SER A 85 -16.80 -17.35 -3.42
N ALA A 86 -15.82 -18.26 -3.25
CA ALA A 86 -16.12 -19.67 -3.00
C ALA A 86 -16.75 -19.91 -1.63
N THR A 87 -16.46 -19.05 -0.66
CA THR A 87 -17.00 -19.12 0.69
C THR A 87 -18.00 -18.01 1.00
N GLY A 88 -18.03 -16.95 0.18
CA GLY A 88 -18.74 -15.72 0.47
C GLY A 88 -18.15 -14.92 1.63
N ALA A 89 -16.98 -15.32 2.14
CA ALA A 89 -16.41 -14.75 3.34
C ALA A 89 -15.56 -13.50 3.02
N LEU A 90 -15.74 -12.46 3.84
CA LEU A 90 -14.88 -11.30 3.93
C LEU A 90 -14.03 -11.44 5.19
N VAL A 91 -12.75 -11.73 5.03
CA VAL A 91 -11.83 -12.04 6.13
C VAL A 91 -10.79 -10.94 6.28
N ARG A 92 -10.57 -10.48 7.52
CA ARG A 92 -9.46 -9.60 7.84
C ARG A 92 -8.17 -10.41 7.90
N PHE A 93 -7.23 -10.14 7.00
CA PHE A 93 -5.91 -10.77 7.00
C PHE A 93 -4.84 -9.98 7.76
N HIS A 94 -5.10 -8.70 8.05
CA HIS A 94 -4.16 -7.84 8.76
C HIS A 94 -4.83 -7.16 9.96
N ALA A 95 -4.44 -7.56 11.16
CA ALA A 95 -4.84 -6.93 12.42
C ALA A 95 -3.64 -6.20 13.02
N ARG A 96 -3.83 -4.94 13.43
CA ARG A 96 -2.80 -4.12 14.05
C ARG A 96 -3.04 -4.07 15.54
N ALA A 97 -2.01 -4.37 16.34
CA ALA A 97 -2.09 -4.36 17.80
C ALA A 97 -2.54 -3.00 18.36
N TRP A 98 -2.08 -1.90 17.74
CA TRP A 98 -2.43 -0.54 18.17
C TRP A 98 -3.89 -0.11 17.92
N ARG A 99 -4.70 -0.94 17.28
CA ARG A 99 -6.16 -0.70 17.20
C ARG A 99 -6.88 -0.97 18.51
N ASP A 100 -6.27 -1.73 19.37
CA ASP A 100 -6.73 -1.90 20.74
C ASP A 100 -6.09 -0.81 21.59
N HIS A 101 -6.88 0.20 21.93
CA HIS A 101 -6.42 1.35 22.72
C HIS A 101 -5.90 0.91 24.08
N ASP A 102 -6.58 -0.01 24.74
CA ASP A 102 -6.22 -0.45 26.09
C ASP A 102 -4.92 -1.25 26.07
N ALA A 103 -4.68 -2.04 25.04
CA ALA A 103 -3.43 -2.76 24.85
C ALA A 103 -2.23 -1.84 24.56
N THR A 104 -2.47 -0.60 24.12
CA THR A 104 -1.42 0.38 23.83
C THR A 104 -1.21 1.41 24.94
N LEU A 105 -2.10 1.46 25.92
CA LEU A 105 -1.96 2.37 27.06
C LEU A 105 -0.66 2.12 27.81
N GLY A 106 0.13 3.18 27.96
CA GLY A 106 1.42 3.10 28.65
C GLY A 106 2.57 2.47 27.86
N ALA A 107 2.32 2.04 26.59
CA ALA A 107 3.40 1.59 25.72
C ALA A 107 4.35 2.75 25.42
N THR A 108 5.65 2.52 25.59
CA THR A 108 6.70 3.46 25.25
C THR A 108 7.57 2.87 24.16
N VAL A 109 7.99 3.71 23.22
CA VAL A 109 8.90 3.33 22.14
C VAL A 109 10.17 4.17 22.26
N ALA A 110 11.33 3.53 22.20
CA ALA A 110 12.59 4.27 22.17
C ALA A 110 12.71 5.07 20.86
N PRO A 111 13.17 6.33 20.89
CA PRO A 111 13.35 7.14 19.68
C PRO A 111 14.21 6.46 18.62
N ALA A 112 15.18 5.64 19.02
CA ALA A 112 16.01 4.87 18.08
C ALA A 112 15.20 3.83 17.31
N GLU A 113 14.30 3.11 17.97
CA GLU A 113 13.42 2.12 17.32
C GLU A 113 12.46 2.78 16.33
N LEU A 114 11.91 3.95 16.71
CA LEU A 114 11.04 4.73 15.82
C LEU A 114 11.81 5.19 14.57
N ARG A 115 13.03 5.71 14.75
CA ARG A 115 13.89 6.11 13.64
C ARG A 115 14.17 4.93 12.70
N GLU A 116 14.60 3.79 13.25
CA GLU A 116 14.88 2.60 12.45
C GLU A 116 13.64 2.08 11.71
N ALA A 117 12.46 2.14 12.34
CA ALA A 117 11.21 1.76 11.71
C ALA A 117 10.87 2.68 10.52
N LEU A 118 11.05 3.99 10.69
CA LEU A 118 10.85 4.98 9.62
C LEU A 118 11.87 4.78 8.48
N GLU A 119 13.15 4.64 8.80
CA GLU A 119 14.21 4.38 7.82
C GLU A 119 13.91 3.11 7.00
N ARG A 120 13.52 2.01 7.65
CA ARG A 120 13.12 0.77 6.98
C ARG A 120 11.87 0.95 6.11
N ALA A 121 10.88 1.69 6.59
CA ALA A 121 9.66 1.94 5.83
C ALA A 121 9.95 2.74 4.55
N VAL A 122 10.76 3.79 4.64
CA VAL A 122 11.18 4.58 3.47
C VAL A 122 12.03 3.74 2.53
N HIS A 123 13.05 3.04 3.04
CA HIS A 123 13.95 2.22 2.23
C HIS A 123 13.20 1.21 1.36
N ARG A 124 12.22 0.50 1.92
CA ARG A 124 11.39 -0.45 1.16
C ARG A 124 10.60 0.17 0.01
N GLN A 125 10.28 1.46 0.09
CA GLN A 125 9.56 2.18 -0.96
C GLN A 125 10.46 2.65 -2.11
N LEU A 126 11.78 2.48 -1.97
CA LEU A 126 12.75 2.92 -2.98
C LEU A 126 13.01 1.85 -4.06
N MET A 127 12.40 0.69 -3.96
CA MET A 127 12.48 -0.35 -4.98
C MET A 127 11.88 0.15 -6.30
N THR A 128 12.71 0.35 -7.31
CA THR A 128 12.27 0.90 -8.60
C THR A 128 13.27 0.60 -9.71
N ASP A 129 12.76 0.44 -10.91
CA ASP A 129 13.50 0.30 -12.17
C ASP A 129 13.42 1.56 -13.04
N VAL A 130 12.87 2.66 -12.49
CA VAL A 130 12.74 3.96 -13.16
C VAL A 130 13.24 5.09 -12.25
N PRO A 131 13.64 6.25 -12.81
CA PRO A 131 13.95 7.43 -12.01
C PRO A 131 12.78 7.84 -11.13
N TYR A 132 13.06 8.24 -9.91
CA TYR A 132 12.05 8.68 -8.95
C TYR A 132 12.49 9.95 -8.23
N GLY A 133 11.56 10.56 -7.52
CA GLY A 133 11.81 11.73 -6.72
C GLY A 133 10.91 11.82 -5.50
N VAL A 134 11.18 12.82 -4.67
CA VAL A 134 10.42 13.13 -3.47
C VAL A 134 9.74 14.49 -3.60
N LEU A 135 8.54 14.60 -3.06
CA LEU A 135 7.83 15.87 -2.93
C LEU A 135 8.26 16.53 -1.61
N LEU A 136 8.77 17.76 -1.71
CA LEU A 136 9.19 18.58 -0.57
C LEU A 136 8.23 19.75 -0.38
N SER A 137 7.51 19.76 0.74
CA SER A 137 6.63 20.85 1.14
C SER A 137 7.28 21.84 2.11
N GLY A 138 8.57 21.63 2.44
CA GLY A 138 9.26 22.42 3.47
C GLY A 138 8.89 22.06 4.92
N GLY A 139 7.91 21.17 5.14
CA GLY A 139 7.53 20.68 6.46
C GLY A 139 8.48 19.64 7.02
N LEU A 140 8.40 19.39 8.34
CA LEU A 140 9.24 18.43 9.03
C LEU A 140 9.11 17.01 8.45
N ASP A 141 7.90 16.54 8.19
CA ASP A 141 7.63 15.17 7.76
C ASP A 141 8.21 14.91 6.36
N SER A 142 7.95 15.81 5.40
CA SER A 142 8.49 15.70 4.05
C SER A 142 10.02 15.76 4.03
N SER A 143 10.60 16.59 4.89
CA SER A 143 12.06 16.72 5.02
C SER A 143 12.69 15.47 5.62
N LEU A 144 12.07 14.86 6.63
CA LEU A 144 12.53 13.57 7.19
C LEU A 144 12.46 12.44 6.17
N VAL A 145 11.35 12.32 5.44
CA VAL A 145 11.21 11.32 4.38
C VAL A 145 12.26 11.53 3.29
N ALA A 146 12.47 12.78 2.85
CA ALA A 146 13.48 13.11 1.85
C ALA A 146 14.90 12.80 2.32
N ALA A 147 15.23 13.11 3.59
CA ALA A 147 16.53 12.79 4.18
C ALA A 147 16.76 11.27 4.27
N CYS A 148 15.77 10.50 4.68
CA CYS A 148 15.83 9.04 4.66
C CYS A 148 16.00 8.51 3.23
N ALA A 149 15.22 9.01 2.27
CA ALA A 149 15.34 8.61 0.87
C ALA A 149 16.73 8.92 0.30
N ALA A 150 17.28 10.11 0.56
CA ALA A 150 18.63 10.50 0.12
C ALA A 150 19.72 9.59 0.69
N ARG A 151 19.56 9.12 1.93
CA ARG A 151 20.51 8.22 2.59
C ARG A 151 20.60 6.86 1.89
N PHE A 152 19.47 6.35 1.38
CA PHE A 152 19.36 5.03 0.77
C PHE A 152 19.32 5.03 -0.76
N ALA A 153 19.16 6.19 -1.41
CA ALA A 153 18.96 6.30 -2.86
C ALA A 153 20.07 5.66 -3.72
N ARG A 154 21.25 5.45 -3.16
CA ARG A 154 22.39 4.83 -3.87
C ARG A 154 22.46 3.31 -3.74
N ARG A 155 21.59 2.69 -2.91
CA ARG A 155 21.59 1.25 -2.66
C ARG A 155 20.36 0.60 -3.25
N ARG A 156 20.53 -0.59 -3.80
CA ARG A 156 19.38 -1.41 -4.20
C ARG A 156 18.65 -1.92 -2.97
N VAL A 157 17.33 -1.99 -3.08
CA VAL A 157 16.46 -2.54 -2.04
C VAL A 157 16.38 -4.07 -2.13
N GLU A 158 16.46 -4.59 -3.36
CA GLU A 158 16.26 -6.00 -3.69
C GLU A 158 17.48 -6.88 -3.36
N GLU A 159 18.66 -6.27 -3.26
CA GLU A 159 19.93 -6.97 -3.04
C GLU A 159 20.56 -6.51 -1.73
N ASP A 160 20.83 -7.45 -0.85
CA ASP A 160 21.45 -7.20 0.47
C ASP A 160 22.98 -7.08 0.40
N ASP A 161 23.56 -7.18 -0.80
CA ASP A 161 25.00 -7.15 -1.07
C ASP A 161 25.60 -5.74 -1.19
N GLY A 162 24.75 -4.71 -1.06
CA GLY A 162 25.17 -3.32 -1.20
C GLY A 162 25.36 -2.85 -2.63
N ALA A 163 24.80 -3.55 -3.61
CA ALA A 163 24.84 -3.16 -5.00
C ALA A 163 24.28 -1.74 -5.22
N GLU A 164 24.87 -1.03 -6.19
CA GLU A 164 24.43 0.32 -6.53
C GLU A 164 23.03 0.31 -7.14
N ALA A 165 22.20 1.29 -6.75
CA ALA A 165 20.87 1.46 -7.31
C ALA A 165 20.93 1.73 -8.83
N TRP A 166 19.89 1.30 -9.56
CA TRP A 166 19.73 1.58 -10.99
C TRP A 166 19.72 3.09 -11.27
N TYR A 167 19.11 3.87 -10.37
CA TYR A 167 19.01 5.33 -10.45
C TYR A 167 19.45 5.96 -9.13
N PRO A 168 20.77 6.13 -8.89
CA PRO A 168 21.29 6.56 -7.59
C PRO A 168 21.07 8.04 -7.29
N ARG A 169 20.50 8.78 -8.25
CA ARG A 169 20.26 10.22 -8.12
C ARG A 169 18.83 10.49 -7.68
N LEU A 170 18.68 11.00 -6.45
CA LEU A 170 17.38 11.47 -5.94
C LEU A 170 17.07 12.86 -6.49
N HIS A 171 15.84 13.04 -6.98
CA HIS A 171 15.28 14.32 -7.38
C HIS A 171 14.27 14.79 -6.34
N SER A 172 14.26 16.08 -6.02
CA SER A 172 13.24 16.68 -5.16
C SER A 172 12.41 17.70 -5.95
N PHE A 173 11.12 17.75 -5.64
CA PHE A 173 10.18 18.65 -6.29
C PHE A 173 9.42 19.43 -5.21
N ALA A 174 9.38 20.76 -5.37
CA ALA A 174 8.57 21.65 -4.54
C ALA A 174 7.70 22.53 -5.45
N ILE A 175 6.52 22.87 -4.98
CA ILE A 175 5.62 23.81 -5.65
C ILE A 175 5.10 24.81 -4.64
N GLY A 176 5.06 26.09 -5.02
CA GLY A 176 4.54 27.15 -4.18
C GLY A 176 4.33 28.44 -4.96
N LEU A 177 3.58 29.37 -4.41
CA LEU A 177 3.45 30.73 -4.94
C LEU A 177 4.71 31.53 -4.57
N PRO A 178 5.11 32.50 -5.41
CA PRO A 178 6.21 33.41 -5.07
C PRO A 178 5.99 34.03 -3.68
N GLY A 179 6.99 33.88 -2.79
CA GLY A 179 6.93 34.38 -1.41
C GLY A 179 6.22 33.46 -0.42
N SER A 180 5.82 32.24 -0.82
CA SER A 180 5.29 31.28 0.15
C SER A 180 6.41 30.72 1.03
N PRO A 181 6.12 30.39 2.31
CA PRO A 181 7.10 29.78 3.22
C PRO A 181 7.69 28.47 2.67
N ASP A 182 6.90 27.69 1.95
CA ASP A 182 7.28 26.37 1.41
C ASP A 182 8.39 26.44 0.36
N LEU A 183 8.61 27.59 -0.28
CA LEU A 183 9.72 27.83 -1.20
C LEU A 183 10.95 28.41 -0.53
N SER A 184 10.82 28.84 0.72
CA SER A 184 11.90 29.49 1.48
C SER A 184 12.56 28.54 2.50
N ALA A 185 11.94 27.39 2.73
CA ALA A 185 12.42 26.33 3.60
C ALA A 185 13.25 25.32 2.82
#